data_ea0cd1885756b608ca179fc611b9b949
#
_entry.id   ea0cd1885756b608ca179fc611b9b949
#
_cell.length_a   1.000
_cell.length_b   1.000
_cell.length_c   1.000
_cell.angle_alpha   90.00
_cell.angle_beta   90.00
_cell.angle_gamma   90.00
#
_symmetry.space_group_name_H-M   'P 1'
#
loop_
_entity.id
_entity.type
_entity.pdbx_description
1 polymer ?
#
loop_
_entity_poly.entity_id
_entity_poly.type
_entity_poly.pdbx_seq_one_letter_code
_entity_poly.pdbx_strand_id
1 'polypeptide(L)'
;MTKRTTRDRILDAANRLFYAEGIRAVSLDTIAEKAGVAKGTLYRYFESKADLYVAVLVENHEVFLEQMERASREGETALDRIRSIARFYFAHWLDHPDYFQIFWAIDNESVIGDLPRDVIEQIAGFWERNLEVLHGVLVEGVASGELVECDPWEIAHVLWSIANGLIESDNTRARRQIRRRPLEPLYTHAVETVVRGVLADPSRVALAKPASPRPAPDAG
;
A
#
# COMPACT_ATOMS: atom_id res chain seq x y z
N MET A 1 17.78 -25.40 -2.73
CA MET A 1 17.16 -24.55 -3.78
C MET A 1 15.90 -25.25 -4.26
N THR A 2 14.73 -24.77 -3.87
CA THR A 2 13.44 -25.32 -4.31
C THR A 2 13.29 -25.06 -5.80
N LYS A 3 13.00 -26.11 -6.58
CA LYS A 3 12.85 -26.02 -8.03
C LYS A 3 11.60 -25.16 -8.32
N ARG A 4 11.77 -23.98 -8.95
CA ARG A 4 10.67 -23.09 -9.35
C ARG A 4 9.68 -23.88 -10.21
N THR A 5 8.41 -23.81 -9.85
CA THR A 5 7.33 -24.45 -10.61
C THR A 5 7.04 -23.70 -11.92
N THR A 6 6.29 -24.30 -12.80
CA THR A 6 5.82 -23.61 -14.02
C THR A 6 4.92 -22.43 -13.66
N ARG A 7 4.09 -22.58 -12.63
CA ARG A 7 3.21 -21.51 -12.13
C ARG A 7 4.05 -20.33 -11.64
N ASP A 8 5.08 -20.56 -10.83
CA ASP A 8 5.94 -19.49 -10.31
C ASP A 8 6.64 -18.72 -11.43
N ARG A 9 7.08 -19.42 -12.49
CA ARG A 9 7.70 -18.76 -13.64
C ARG A 9 6.74 -17.87 -14.40
N ILE A 10 5.49 -18.27 -14.54
CA ILE A 10 4.44 -17.46 -15.17
C ILE A 10 4.14 -16.23 -14.31
N LEU A 11 3.97 -16.39 -13.00
CA LEU A 11 3.72 -15.29 -12.05
C LEU A 11 4.89 -14.29 -12.03
N ASP A 12 6.14 -14.76 -11.95
CA ASP A 12 7.33 -13.91 -12.04
C ASP A 12 7.37 -13.08 -13.34
N ALA A 13 7.07 -13.70 -14.47
CA ALA A 13 7.06 -13.02 -15.76
C ALA A 13 5.93 -11.99 -15.85
N ALA A 14 4.72 -12.35 -15.40
CA ALA A 14 3.56 -11.47 -15.36
C ALA A 14 3.82 -10.26 -14.45
N ASN A 15 4.32 -10.51 -13.25
CA ASN A 15 4.66 -9.48 -12.27
C ASN A 15 5.58 -8.42 -12.90
N ARG A 16 6.70 -8.85 -13.49
CA ARG A 16 7.67 -7.93 -14.12
C ARG A 16 7.09 -7.14 -15.29
N LEU A 17 6.28 -7.78 -16.12
CA LEU A 17 5.70 -7.13 -17.30
C LEU A 17 4.58 -6.17 -16.89
N PHE A 18 3.72 -6.55 -15.95
CA PHE A 18 2.67 -5.66 -15.44
C PHE A 18 3.24 -4.40 -14.79
N TYR A 19 4.38 -4.52 -14.08
CA TYR A 19 5.08 -3.37 -13.53
C TYR A 19 5.73 -2.48 -14.59
N ALA A 20 6.39 -3.10 -15.57
CA ALA A 20 7.16 -2.34 -16.55
C ALA A 20 6.27 -1.63 -17.59
N GLU A 21 5.16 -2.24 -17.98
CA GLU A 21 4.36 -1.83 -19.15
C GLU A 21 2.88 -1.54 -18.80
N GLY A 22 2.44 -1.89 -17.61
CA GLY A 22 1.04 -1.83 -17.20
C GLY A 22 0.20 -3.00 -17.71
N ILE A 23 -0.84 -3.35 -16.95
CA ILE A 23 -1.69 -4.51 -17.25
C ILE A 23 -2.33 -4.47 -18.64
N ARG A 24 -2.69 -3.27 -19.16
CA ARG A 24 -3.34 -3.13 -20.46
C ARG A 24 -2.42 -3.48 -21.62
N ALA A 25 -1.19 -3.00 -21.58
CA ALA A 25 -0.24 -3.15 -22.68
C ALA A 25 0.24 -4.60 -22.86
N VAL A 26 0.26 -5.37 -21.78
CA VAL A 26 0.81 -6.74 -21.76
C VAL A 26 -0.22 -7.75 -22.24
N SER A 27 0.20 -8.65 -23.15
CA SER A 27 -0.60 -9.80 -23.58
C SER A 27 -0.20 -11.08 -22.87
N LEU A 28 -1.14 -12.05 -22.77
CA LEU A 28 -0.82 -13.38 -22.24
C LEU A 28 0.23 -14.12 -23.08
N ASP A 29 0.30 -13.83 -24.38
CA ASP A 29 1.30 -14.39 -25.27
C ASP A 29 2.71 -13.90 -24.94
N THR A 30 2.86 -12.59 -24.69
CA THR A 30 4.11 -11.99 -24.23
C THR A 30 4.56 -12.57 -22.90
N ILE A 31 3.61 -12.79 -21.98
CA ILE A 31 3.90 -13.40 -20.68
C ILE A 31 4.37 -14.86 -20.85
N ALA A 32 3.69 -15.65 -21.69
CA ALA A 32 4.07 -17.03 -21.94
C ALA A 32 5.48 -17.14 -22.52
N GLU A 33 5.80 -16.29 -23.50
CA GLU A 33 7.14 -16.20 -24.09
C GLU A 33 8.19 -15.84 -23.03
N LYS A 34 7.95 -14.79 -22.22
CA LYS A 34 8.88 -14.36 -21.18
C LYS A 34 9.06 -15.39 -20.06
N ALA A 35 8.01 -16.14 -19.74
CA ALA A 35 8.05 -17.25 -18.78
C ALA A 35 8.74 -18.51 -19.37
N GLY A 36 9.00 -18.56 -20.68
CA GLY A 36 9.54 -19.73 -21.38
C GLY A 36 8.60 -20.93 -21.35
N VAL A 37 7.29 -20.70 -21.53
CA VAL A 37 6.24 -21.73 -21.58
C VAL A 37 5.43 -21.63 -22.85
N ALA A 38 4.85 -22.75 -23.29
CA ALA A 38 3.90 -22.72 -24.40
C ALA A 38 2.62 -21.97 -24.00
N LYS A 39 1.98 -21.24 -24.91
CA LYS A 39 0.72 -20.53 -24.70
C LYS A 39 -0.35 -21.42 -24.06
N GLY A 40 -0.56 -22.64 -24.58
CA GLY A 40 -1.51 -23.60 -24.00
C GLY A 40 -1.16 -24.04 -22.57
N THR A 41 0.11 -23.97 -22.19
CA THR A 41 0.52 -24.22 -20.81
C THR A 41 0.09 -23.09 -19.89
N LEU A 42 0.23 -21.82 -20.31
CA LEU A 42 -0.24 -20.66 -19.53
C LEU A 42 -1.75 -20.73 -19.32
N TYR A 43 -2.54 -20.97 -20.37
CA TYR A 43 -4.01 -21.06 -20.27
C TYR A 43 -4.51 -22.22 -19.40
N ARG A 44 -3.70 -23.22 -19.16
CA ARG A 44 -4.04 -24.31 -18.21
C ARG A 44 -3.93 -23.85 -16.74
N TYR A 45 -3.12 -22.83 -16.45
CA TYR A 45 -2.96 -22.28 -15.10
C TYR A 45 -3.85 -21.07 -14.85
N PHE A 46 -4.13 -20.27 -15.88
CA PHE A 46 -4.84 -19.00 -15.78
C PHE A 46 -5.78 -18.88 -16.99
N GLU A 47 -7.08 -18.80 -16.73
CA GLU A 47 -8.11 -18.76 -17.78
C GLU A 47 -8.12 -17.41 -18.50
N SER A 48 -7.77 -16.34 -17.78
CA SER A 48 -7.78 -14.97 -18.29
C SER A 48 -6.60 -14.15 -17.80
N LYS A 49 -6.43 -12.97 -18.42
CA LYS A 49 -5.45 -11.98 -17.93
C LYS A 49 -5.85 -11.44 -16.55
N ALA A 50 -7.15 -11.34 -16.26
CA ALA A 50 -7.65 -10.93 -14.95
C ALA A 50 -7.27 -11.94 -13.87
N ASP A 51 -7.47 -13.25 -14.10
CA ASP A 51 -7.04 -14.30 -13.16
C ASP A 51 -5.55 -14.23 -12.85
N LEU A 52 -4.74 -14.05 -13.91
CA LEU A 52 -3.29 -13.95 -13.74
C LEU A 52 -2.91 -12.69 -12.95
N TYR A 53 -3.60 -11.58 -13.20
CA TYR A 53 -3.39 -10.33 -12.47
C TYR A 53 -3.71 -10.48 -10.98
N VAL A 54 -4.87 -11.06 -10.65
CA VAL A 54 -5.25 -11.36 -9.26
C VAL A 54 -4.24 -12.28 -8.61
N ALA A 55 -3.81 -13.33 -9.30
CA ALA A 55 -2.82 -14.24 -8.73
C ALA A 55 -1.48 -13.56 -8.41
N VAL A 56 -1.05 -12.59 -9.23
CA VAL A 56 0.12 -11.74 -8.96
C VAL A 56 -0.12 -10.84 -7.76
N LEU A 57 -1.29 -10.23 -7.65
CA LEU A 57 -1.64 -9.39 -6.50
C LEU A 57 -1.70 -10.20 -5.20
N VAL A 58 -2.32 -11.38 -5.21
CA VAL A 58 -2.41 -12.29 -4.05
C VAL A 58 -1.02 -12.65 -3.53
N GLU A 59 -0.11 -13.08 -4.41
CA GLU A 59 1.22 -13.51 -4.00
C GLU A 59 2.01 -12.37 -3.34
N ASN A 60 1.94 -11.17 -3.91
CA ASN A 60 2.60 -10.00 -3.35
C ASN A 60 1.93 -9.51 -2.06
N HIS A 61 0.60 -9.61 -1.99
CA HIS A 61 -0.16 -9.18 -0.81
C HIS A 61 0.09 -10.08 0.40
N GLU A 62 0.21 -11.38 0.24
CA GLU A 62 0.51 -12.29 1.36
C GLU A 62 1.86 -11.93 2.02
N VAL A 63 2.88 -11.66 1.20
CA VAL A 63 4.19 -11.22 1.71
C VAL A 63 4.09 -9.86 2.40
N PHE A 64 3.34 -8.93 1.83
CA PHE A 64 3.10 -7.62 2.42
C PHE A 64 2.38 -7.72 3.76
N LEU A 65 1.31 -8.50 3.84
CA LEU A 65 0.51 -8.69 5.04
C LEU A 65 1.35 -9.32 6.17
N GLU A 66 2.14 -10.35 5.88
CA GLU A 66 3.04 -10.97 6.85
C GLU A 66 4.04 -9.95 7.44
N GLN A 67 4.60 -9.09 6.60
CA GLN A 67 5.52 -8.05 7.05
C GLN A 67 4.80 -6.96 7.86
N MET A 68 3.59 -6.58 7.48
CA MET A 68 2.76 -5.62 8.22
C MET A 68 2.35 -6.17 9.59
N GLU A 69 1.99 -7.45 9.67
CA GLU A 69 1.76 -8.14 10.94
C GLU A 69 3.00 -8.21 11.82
N ARG A 70 4.18 -8.40 11.22
CA ARG A 70 5.44 -8.32 11.98
C ARG A 70 5.62 -6.93 12.55
N ALA A 71 5.48 -5.89 11.73
CA ALA A 71 5.59 -4.50 12.16
C ALA A 71 4.59 -4.15 13.26
N SER A 72 3.38 -4.75 13.25
CA SER A 72 2.37 -4.54 14.29
C SER A 72 2.73 -5.11 15.66
N ARG A 73 3.78 -5.94 15.73
CA ARG A 73 4.30 -6.52 17.00
C ARG A 73 5.58 -5.83 17.49
N GLU A 74 6.10 -4.86 16.72
CA GLU A 74 7.31 -4.13 17.07
C GLU A 74 6.99 -2.93 17.96
N GLY A 75 7.44 -2.98 19.22
CA GLY A 75 7.24 -1.94 20.22
C GLY A 75 6.42 -2.40 21.41
N GLU A 76 6.57 -1.68 22.52
CA GLU A 76 5.93 -2.02 23.80
C GLU A 76 4.55 -1.40 23.95
N THR A 77 4.31 -0.28 23.24
CA THR A 77 3.08 0.51 23.34
C THR A 77 2.30 0.49 22.01
N ALA A 78 1.00 0.75 22.06
CA ALA A 78 0.18 0.91 20.87
C ALA A 78 0.74 2.01 19.96
N LEU A 79 1.23 3.11 20.54
CA LEU A 79 1.90 4.19 19.81
C LEU A 79 3.12 3.69 19.02
N ASP A 80 4.00 2.89 19.64
CA ASP A 80 5.20 2.40 18.99
C ASP A 80 4.85 1.43 17.84
N ARG A 81 3.85 0.59 18.07
CA ARG A 81 3.35 -0.37 17.08
C ARG A 81 2.70 0.31 15.88
N ILE A 82 1.88 1.34 16.12
CA ILE A 82 1.30 2.18 15.04
C ILE A 82 2.42 2.84 14.23
N ARG A 83 3.44 3.39 14.88
CA ARG A 83 4.60 3.96 14.21
C ARG A 83 5.38 2.95 13.38
N SER A 84 5.53 1.73 13.88
CA SER A 84 6.22 0.66 13.15
C SER A 84 5.44 0.26 11.90
N ILE A 85 4.12 0.05 12.01
CA ILE A 85 3.23 -0.18 10.86
C ILE A 85 3.36 0.95 9.85
N ALA A 86 3.27 2.21 10.29
CA ALA A 86 3.32 3.36 9.42
C ALA A 86 4.66 3.48 8.67
N ARG A 87 5.80 3.22 9.36
CA ARG A 87 7.12 3.21 8.72
C ARG A 87 7.24 2.10 7.69
N PHE A 88 6.80 0.89 8.03
CA PHE A 88 6.80 -0.24 7.10
C PHE A 88 5.97 0.07 5.86
N TYR A 89 4.72 0.54 6.06
CA TYR A 89 3.79 0.87 4.98
C TYR A 89 4.39 1.90 4.02
N PHE A 90 4.93 2.97 4.58
CA PHE A 90 5.56 4.03 3.80
C PHE A 90 6.78 3.55 2.99
N ALA A 91 7.71 2.85 3.64
CA ALA A 91 8.90 2.33 2.99
C ALA A 91 8.54 1.35 1.86
N HIS A 92 7.63 0.41 2.13
CA HIS A 92 7.20 -0.59 1.15
C HIS A 92 6.66 0.06 -0.12
N TRP A 93 5.78 1.06 0.00
CA TRP A 93 5.17 1.68 -1.17
C TRP A 93 6.11 2.64 -1.92
N LEU A 94 7.11 3.20 -1.24
CA LEU A 94 8.16 3.98 -1.91
C LEU A 94 9.16 3.10 -2.66
N ASP A 95 9.44 1.92 -2.12
CA ASP A 95 10.34 0.96 -2.77
C ASP A 95 9.66 0.25 -3.95
N HIS A 96 8.31 0.25 -3.99
CA HIS A 96 7.49 -0.41 -5.01
C HIS A 96 6.44 0.53 -5.63
N PRO A 97 6.85 1.68 -6.22
CA PRO A 97 5.90 2.69 -6.72
C PRO A 97 5.01 2.18 -7.85
N ASP A 98 5.53 1.31 -8.72
CA ASP A 98 4.77 0.72 -9.82
C ASP A 98 3.71 -0.25 -9.29
N TYR A 99 4.03 -1.01 -8.24
CA TYR A 99 3.07 -1.88 -7.56
C TYR A 99 1.97 -1.07 -6.88
N PHE A 100 2.32 0.04 -6.23
CA PHE A 100 1.35 0.97 -5.67
C PHE A 100 0.34 1.43 -6.74
N GLN A 101 0.85 1.85 -7.90
CA GLN A 101 -0.01 2.30 -9.00
C GLN A 101 -0.95 1.19 -9.51
N ILE A 102 -0.45 -0.03 -9.66
CA ILE A 102 -1.25 -1.17 -10.11
C ILE A 102 -2.30 -1.54 -9.07
N PHE A 103 -1.92 -1.60 -7.80
CA PHE A 103 -2.81 -1.99 -6.70
C PHE A 103 -3.94 -0.98 -6.47
N TRP A 104 -3.67 0.32 -6.73
CA TRP A 104 -4.64 1.41 -6.59
C TRP A 104 -5.33 1.80 -7.90
N ALA A 105 -4.90 1.22 -9.03
CA ALA A 105 -5.54 1.47 -10.32
C ALA A 105 -6.92 0.83 -10.47
N ILE A 106 -7.34 0.04 -9.49
CA ILE A 106 -8.58 -0.75 -9.54
C ILE A 106 -9.83 0.11 -9.67
N ASP A 107 -9.81 1.32 -9.10
CA ASP A 107 -10.89 2.30 -9.24
C ASP A 107 -10.83 3.07 -10.55
N ASN A 108 -9.81 2.81 -11.38
CA ASN A 108 -9.62 3.49 -12.65
C ASN A 108 -9.83 2.54 -13.84
N GLU A 109 -11.08 2.38 -14.27
CA GLU A 109 -11.48 1.58 -15.44
C GLU A 109 -10.62 1.87 -16.66
N SER A 110 -10.11 3.11 -16.79
CA SER A 110 -9.23 3.49 -17.89
C SER A 110 -7.87 2.79 -17.84
N VAL A 111 -7.43 2.34 -16.68
CA VAL A 111 -6.13 1.66 -16.49
C VAL A 111 -6.25 0.15 -16.56
N ILE A 112 -7.25 -0.43 -15.93
CA ILE A 112 -7.41 -1.89 -15.79
C ILE A 112 -8.44 -2.50 -16.74
N GLY A 113 -9.34 -1.67 -17.35
CA GLY A 113 -10.49 -2.15 -18.11
C GLY A 113 -11.59 -2.68 -17.21
N ASP A 114 -12.57 -3.35 -17.81
CA ASP A 114 -13.67 -3.97 -17.07
C ASP A 114 -13.17 -5.24 -16.35
N LEU A 115 -12.75 -5.12 -15.10
CA LEU A 115 -12.50 -6.30 -14.27
C LEU A 115 -13.83 -6.92 -13.85
N PRO A 116 -13.92 -8.26 -13.79
CA PRO A 116 -15.05 -8.94 -13.18
C PRO A 116 -15.27 -8.47 -11.74
N ARG A 117 -16.55 -8.41 -11.33
CA ARG A 117 -16.92 -7.90 -10.00
C ARG A 117 -16.29 -8.70 -8.86
N ASP A 118 -16.25 -10.02 -9.00
CA ASP A 118 -15.61 -10.92 -8.04
C ASP A 118 -14.12 -10.65 -7.85
N VAL A 119 -13.43 -10.20 -8.91
CA VAL A 119 -12.03 -9.77 -8.87
C VAL A 119 -11.89 -8.49 -8.05
N ILE A 120 -12.78 -7.52 -8.25
CA ILE A 120 -12.79 -6.27 -7.47
C ILE A 120 -13.04 -6.56 -5.99
N GLU A 121 -14.00 -7.45 -5.69
CA GLU A 121 -14.33 -7.87 -4.33
C GLU A 121 -13.13 -8.58 -3.65
N GLN A 122 -12.39 -9.41 -4.37
CA GLN A 122 -11.17 -10.05 -3.84
C GLN A 122 -10.10 -9.02 -3.46
N ILE A 123 -9.90 -8.00 -4.29
CA ILE A 123 -8.89 -6.96 -4.02
C ILE A 123 -9.34 -6.05 -2.87
N ALA A 124 -10.63 -5.72 -2.79
CA ALA A 124 -11.18 -5.01 -1.63
C ALA A 124 -10.92 -5.77 -0.32
N GLY A 125 -11.02 -7.11 -0.35
CA GLY A 125 -10.65 -7.96 0.77
C GLY A 125 -9.17 -7.86 1.19
N PHE A 126 -8.26 -7.49 0.28
CA PHE A 126 -6.85 -7.21 0.66
C PHE A 126 -6.74 -5.92 1.47
N TRP A 127 -7.46 -4.88 1.08
CA TRP A 127 -7.48 -3.61 1.82
C TRP A 127 -8.05 -3.79 3.22
N GLU A 128 -9.14 -4.55 3.34
CA GLU A 128 -9.77 -4.85 4.62
C GLU A 128 -8.81 -5.57 5.56
N ARG A 129 -8.12 -6.63 5.10
CA ARG A 129 -7.12 -7.35 5.91
C ARG A 129 -5.95 -6.46 6.37
N ASN A 130 -5.52 -5.52 5.53
CA ASN A 130 -4.50 -4.56 5.93
C ASN A 130 -5.00 -3.62 7.03
N LEU A 131 -6.25 -3.15 6.91
CA LEU A 131 -6.88 -2.33 7.93
C LEU A 131 -7.09 -3.09 9.24
N GLU A 132 -7.45 -4.39 9.19
CA GLU A 132 -7.61 -5.24 10.36
C GLU A 132 -6.35 -5.33 11.21
N VAL A 133 -5.17 -5.36 10.60
CA VAL A 133 -3.88 -5.36 11.34
C VAL A 133 -3.73 -4.07 12.18
N LEU A 134 -3.99 -2.92 11.59
CA LEU A 134 -3.91 -1.63 12.28
C LEU A 134 -5.04 -1.48 13.30
N HIS A 135 -6.26 -1.88 12.94
CA HIS A 135 -7.42 -1.92 13.82
C HIS A 135 -7.15 -2.72 15.09
N GLY A 136 -6.54 -3.90 14.98
CA GLY A 136 -6.20 -4.72 16.14
C GLY A 136 -5.28 -3.99 17.13
N VAL A 137 -4.27 -3.26 16.65
CA VAL A 137 -3.39 -2.46 17.52
C VAL A 137 -4.15 -1.31 18.20
N LEU A 138 -5.07 -0.67 17.49
CA LEU A 138 -5.90 0.42 18.05
C LEU A 138 -6.88 -0.11 19.10
N VAL A 139 -7.52 -1.26 18.89
CA VAL A 139 -8.39 -1.92 19.87
C VAL A 139 -7.63 -2.21 21.17
N GLU A 140 -6.43 -2.77 21.07
CA GLU A 140 -5.59 -3.03 22.24
C GLU A 140 -5.18 -1.74 22.96
N GLY A 141 -4.87 -0.67 22.19
CA GLY A 141 -4.53 0.64 22.75
C GLY A 141 -5.69 1.30 23.52
N VAL A 142 -6.92 1.16 23.02
CA VAL A 142 -8.13 1.62 23.75
C VAL A 142 -8.37 0.76 24.99
N ALA A 143 -8.28 -0.56 24.87
CA ALA A 143 -8.50 -1.48 25.98
C ALA A 143 -7.47 -1.31 27.12
N SER A 144 -6.21 -0.95 26.79
CA SER A 144 -5.17 -0.66 27.79
C SER A 144 -5.26 0.74 28.40
N GLY A 145 -6.10 1.62 27.87
CA GLY A 145 -6.20 3.02 28.28
C GLY A 145 -5.03 3.89 27.77
N GLU A 146 -4.21 3.41 26.86
CA GLU A 146 -3.19 4.21 26.18
C GLU A 146 -3.83 5.19 25.19
N LEU A 147 -4.89 4.76 24.54
CA LEU A 147 -5.73 5.60 23.67
C LEU A 147 -7.02 5.96 24.39
N VAL A 148 -7.58 7.14 24.08
CA VAL A 148 -8.91 7.54 24.54
C VAL A 148 -9.98 6.64 23.92
N GLU A 149 -11.18 6.63 24.51
CA GLU A 149 -12.33 5.96 23.91
C GLU A 149 -12.64 6.59 22.54
N CYS A 150 -12.52 5.79 21.50
CA CYS A 150 -12.76 6.17 20.12
C CYS A 150 -13.18 4.93 19.32
N ASP A 151 -13.66 5.11 18.08
CA ASP A 151 -13.86 4.00 17.15
C ASP A 151 -12.50 3.62 16.52
N PRO A 152 -11.93 2.44 16.84
CA PRO A 152 -10.65 2.02 16.29
C PRO A 152 -10.66 1.83 14.77
N TRP A 153 -11.82 1.45 14.22
CA TRP A 153 -11.95 1.27 12.76
C TRP A 153 -11.92 2.60 12.02
N GLU A 154 -12.60 3.63 12.54
CA GLU A 154 -12.54 4.98 11.97
C GLU A 154 -11.11 5.53 11.99
N ILE A 155 -10.39 5.36 13.10
CA ILE A 155 -9.00 5.84 13.21
C ILE A 155 -8.08 5.08 12.25
N ALA A 156 -8.24 3.75 12.14
CA ALA A 156 -7.49 2.95 11.15
C ALA A 156 -7.75 3.46 9.73
N HIS A 157 -9.01 3.72 9.39
CA HIS A 157 -9.40 4.21 8.07
C HIS A 157 -8.84 5.61 7.78
N VAL A 158 -8.85 6.50 8.75
CA VAL A 158 -8.26 7.85 8.62
C VAL A 158 -6.76 7.78 8.39
N LEU A 159 -6.03 6.98 9.18
CA LEU A 159 -4.59 6.79 9.02
C LEU A 159 -4.25 6.21 7.64
N TRP A 160 -4.98 5.20 7.20
CA TRP A 160 -4.83 4.57 5.91
C TRP A 160 -5.10 5.54 4.74
N SER A 161 -6.20 6.31 4.82
CA SER A 161 -6.57 7.29 3.79
C SER A 161 -5.51 8.39 3.65
N ILE A 162 -5.00 8.92 4.78
CA ILE A 162 -3.94 9.93 4.79
C ILE A 162 -2.65 9.35 4.20
N ALA A 163 -2.28 8.13 4.60
CA ALA A 163 -1.09 7.46 4.11
C ALA A 163 -1.11 7.35 2.58
N ASN A 164 -2.18 6.81 2.03
CA ASN A 164 -2.35 6.64 0.58
C ASN A 164 -2.40 7.97 -0.16
N GLY A 165 -3.15 8.93 0.34
CA GLY A 165 -3.24 10.25 -0.27
C GLY A 165 -1.89 10.98 -0.33
N LEU A 166 -1.03 10.81 0.67
CA LEU A 166 0.31 11.38 0.70
C LEU A 166 1.26 10.65 -0.27
N ILE A 167 1.25 9.32 -0.28
CA ILE A 167 2.06 8.51 -1.21
C ILE A 167 1.65 8.81 -2.65
N GLU A 168 0.35 8.80 -2.96
CA GLU A 168 -0.18 9.14 -4.27
C GLU A 168 0.19 10.57 -4.71
N SER A 169 0.28 11.50 -3.77
CA SER A 169 0.69 12.88 -4.05
C SER A 169 2.10 12.98 -4.62
N ASP A 170 2.94 11.96 -4.43
CA ASP A 170 4.30 11.91 -4.97
C ASP A 170 4.33 11.47 -6.44
N ASN A 171 3.33 10.76 -6.92
CA ASN A 171 3.25 10.29 -8.29
C ASN A 171 2.96 11.42 -9.31
N THR A 172 2.44 12.56 -8.85
CA THR A 172 2.06 13.67 -9.73
C THR A 172 2.99 14.87 -9.54
N ARG A 173 3.66 15.31 -10.62
CA ARG A 173 4.58 16.48 -10.59
C ARG A 173 3.91 17.72 -9.99
N ALA A 174 2.68 18.04 -10.39
CA ALA A 174 1.96 19.20 -9.88
C ALA A 174 1.73 19.14 -8.37
N ARG A 175 1.37 17.96 -7.84
CA ARG A 175 1.17 17.76 -6.40
C ARG A 175 2.51 17.85 -5.63
N ARG A 176 3.60 17.34 -6.20
CA ARG A 176 4.94 17.50 -5.61
C ARG A 176 5.35 18.96 -5.50
N GLN A 177 5.01 19.79 -6.50
CA GLN A 177 5.39 21.21 -6.53
C GLN A 177 4.73 22.07 -5.45
N ILE A 178 3.52 21.71 -5.00
CA ILE A 178 2.82 22.46 -3.93
C ILE A 178 3.26 22.02 -2.52
N ARG A 179 3.99 20.91 -2.40
CA ARG A 179 4.45 20.39 -1.13
C ARG A 179 5.63 21.23 -0.62
N ARG A 180 5.54 21.68 0.63
CA ARG A 180 6.57 22.54 1.27
C ARG A 180 7.64 21.74 2.04
N ARG A 181 7.40 20.44 2.27
CA ARG A 181 8.31 19.53 2.99
C ARG A 181 8.57 18.29 2.14
N PRO A 182 9.70 17.59 2.32
CA PRO A 182 9.89 16.25 1.77
C PRO A 182 8.75 15.33 2.19
N LEU A 183 8.48 14.29 1.41
CA LEU A 183 7.34 13.39 1.63
C LEU A 183 7.42 12.67 2.98
N GLU A 184 8.58 12.09 3.30
CA GLU A 184 8.77 11.30 4.52
C GLU A 184 8.51 12.10 5.81
N PRO A 185 9.10 13.29 6.03
CA PRO A 185 8.77 14.12 7.20
C PRO A 185 7.32 14.58 7.22
N LEU A 186 6.69 14.78 6.06
CA LEU A 186 5.28 15.15 6.00
C LEU A 186 4.40 13.96 6.38
N TYR A 187 4.70 12.77 5.88
CA TYR A 187 4.01 11.53 6.21
C TYR A 187 4.09 11.23 7.72
N THR A 188 5.30 11.25 8.28
CA THR A 188 5.51 11.06 9.72
C THR A 188 4.70 12.06 10.54
N HIS A 189 4.74 13.34 10.16
CA HIS A 189 3.99 14.38 10.84
C HIS A 189 2.48 14.16 10.77
N ALA A 190 1.96 13.68 9.65
CA ALA A 190 0.53 13.40 9.50
C ALA A 190 0.08 12.25 10.41
N VAL A 191 0.85 11.14 10.44
CA VAL A 191 0.60 10.02 11.36
C VAL A 191 0.62 10.50 12.82
N GLU A 192 1.68 11.21 13.24
CA GLU A 192 1.82 11.73 14.61
C GLU A 192 0.67 12.70 14.98
N THR A 193 0.17 13.47 14.03
CA THR A 193 -0.96 14.38 14.26
C THR A 193 -2.24 13.61 14.57
N VAL A 194 -2.54 12.57 13.81
CA VAL A 194 -3.74 11.73 14.05
C VAL A 194 -3.60 10.99 15.37
N VAL A 195 -2.48 10.31 15.59
CA VAL A 195 -2.26 9.50 16.80
C VAL A 195 -2.30 10.37 18.06
N ARG A 196 -1.71 11.57 18.01
CA ARG A 196 -1.78 12.53 19.12
C ARG A 196 -3.21 12.89 19.50
N GLY A 197 -4.10 12.97 18.51
CA GLY A 197 -5.53 13.28 18.73
C GLY A 197 -6.27 12.21 19.52
N VAL A 198 -5.76 10.98 19.52
CA VAL A 198 -6.39 9.84 20.22
C VAL A 198 -5.57 9.30 21.39
N LEU A 199 -4.38 9.85 21.68
CA LEU A 199 -3.61 9.46 22.86
C LEU A 199 -4.26 9.97 24.14
N ALA A 200 -4.34 9.13 25.17
CA ALA A 200 -4.76 9.53 26.51
C ALA A 200 -3.80 10.57 27.14
N ASP A 201 -2.51 10.48 26.79
CA ASP A 201 -1.49 11.48 27.12
C ASP A 201 -0.84 12.05 25.83
N PRO A 202 -1.38 13.15 25.27
CA PRO A 202 -0.84 13.76 24.04
C PRO A 202 0.59 14.30 24.18
N SER A 203 1.11 14.47 25.39
CA SER A 203 2.48 14.95 25.62
C SER A 203 3.55 13.97 25.11
N ARG A 204 3.18 12.69 24.93
CA ARG A 204 4.04 11.63 24.38
C ARG A 204 4.43 11.86 22.90
N VAL A 205 3.76 12.78 22.22
CA VAL A 205 4.02 13.10 20.82
C VAL A 205 4.41 14.55 20.65
N ALA A 206 5.64 14.80 20.25
CA ALA A 206 6.12 16.13 19.87
C ALA A 206 5.82 16.37 18.38
N LEU A 207 4.93 17.31 18.08
CA LEU A 207 4.68 17.70 16.70
C LEU A 207 5.87 18.51 16.15
N ALA A 208 6.22 18.26 14.89
CA ALA A 208 7.26 19.02 14.20
C ALA A 208 6.91 20.50 14.10
N LYS A 209 7.91 21.37 14.29
CA LYS A 209 7.73 22.81 14.10
C LYS A 209 7.20 23.13 12.69
N PRO A 210 6.39 24.21 12.54
CA PRO A 210 5.90 24.60 11.22
C PRO A 210 7.05 24.79 10.22
N ALA A 211 6.81 24.41 8.97
CA ALA A 211 7.79 24.64 7.91
C ALA A 211 7.98 26.14 7.69
N SER A 212 9.20 26.56 7.42
CA SER A 212 9.48 27.93 7.01
C SER A 212 8.63 28.34 5.79
N PRO A 213 8.15 29.59 5.72
CA PRO A 213 7.39 30.07 4.57
C PRO A 213 8.25 29.91 3.29
N ARG A 214 7.59 29.57 2.20
CA ARG A 214 8.24 29.49 0.89
C ARG A 214 8.78 30.88 0.54
N PRO A 215 10.04 31.01 0.05
CA PRO A 215 10.48 32.27 -0.50
C PRO A 215 9.51 32.70 -1.62
N ALA A 216 9.22 34.00 -1.67
CA ALA A 216 8.41 34.56 -2.75
C ALA A 216 9.00 34.12 -4.10
N PRO A 217 8.19 33.78 -5.12
CA PRO A 217 8.73 33.57 -6.46
C PRO A 217 9.44 34.83 -6.88
N ASP A 218 10.69 34.68 -7.34
CA ASP A 218 11.45 35.79 -7.92
C ASP A 218 10.59 36.45 -9.00
N ALA A 219 10.26 37.72 -8.79
CA ALA A 219 9.58 38.56 -9.77
C ALA A 219 10.59 38.85 -10.90
N GLY A 220 10.64 37.97 -11.90
CA GLY A 220 11.37 38.11 -13.13
C GLY A 220 10.42 38.20 -14.32
#